data_8518081672a681df95027e54bc5443f9
#
_entry.id   8518081672a681df95027e54bc5443f9
#
_cell.length_a   1.000
_cell.length_b   1.000
_cell.length_c   1.000
_cell.angle_alpha   90.00
_cell.angle_beta   90.00
_cell.angle_gamma   90.00
#
_symmetry.space_group_name_H-M   'P 1'
#
loop_
_entity.id
_entity.type
_entity.pdbx_description
1 polymer ?
#
loop_
_entity_poly.entity_id
_entity_poly.type
_entity_poly.pdbx_seq_one_letter_code
_entity_poly.pdbx_strand_id
1 'polypeptide(L)'
;MFKLQVKYQKILTDTTTPVGLYLRIRDRFAQACLLESSDYHGQENSFSFIGMDPIASFYVKDHDVKTMTPEGKVESGRINGQSAMEHLTSFKNQFELINTDEALHPIGGLFGFSGYDAVRYFENIAVEENPDELEIPDMYYFLFRYVIVIDHFKNESYLYEIFPQESEPHGFKIVEQLIYSTKLPAFSFEVQGGESTHLSDDEFLAILKKGQKRCFRGDVFQIVLSRRYNTPFAGDEFNVYRALRSINPSPYLFYFDYGNFKIFGSS
;
A
#
# COMPACT_ATOMS: atom_id res chain seq x y z
N MET A 1 6.19 21.46 12.54
CA MET A 1 7.04 20.76 11.55
C MET A 1 7.83 19.71 12.31
N PHE A 2 7.67 18.44 11.95
CA PHE A 2 8.34 17.33 12.63
C PHE A 2 9.66 17.04 11.93
N LYS A 3 10.77 17.21 12.62
CA LYS A 3 12.08 16.77 12.15
C LYS A 3 12.25 15.30 12.46
N LEU A 4 12.48 14.51 11.43
CA LEU A 4 12.61 13.06 11.51
C LEU A 4 14.06 12.66 11.18
N GLN A 5 14.68 11.93 12.07
CA GLN A 5 15.99 11.31 11.83
C GLN A 5 15.83 9.97 11.14
N VAL A 6 16.83 9.62 10.36
CA VAL A 6 16.94 8.33 9.70
C VAL A 6 18.21 7.64 10.17
N LYS A 7 18.06 6.40 10.64
CA LYS A 7 19.17 5.46 10.81
C LYS A 7 18.99 4.29 9.86
N TYR A 8 20.07 3.69 9.44
CA TYR A 8 20.02 2.50 8.61
C TYR A 8 21.17 1.56 8.88
N GLN A 9 20.98 0.32 8.50
CA GLN A 9 22.03 -0.69 8.44
C GLN A 9 21.80 -1.60 7.23
N LYS A 10 22.90 -2.09 6.68
CA LYS A 10 22.86 -3.14 5.65
C LYS A 10 22.56 -4.48 6.32
N ILE A 11 21.64 -5.23 5.73
CA ILE A 11 21.23 -6.56 6.20
C ILE A 11 21.47 -7.61 5.10
N LEU A 12 21.67 -8.86 5.51
CA LEU A 12 21.80 -9.98 4.59
C LEU A 12 20.43 -10.64 4.39
N THR A 13 19.99 -10.70 3.15
CA THR A 13 18.70 -11.30 2.76
C THR A 13 18.84 -12.27 1.57
N ASP A 14 20.05 -12.68 1.24
CA ASP A 14 20.39 -13.56 0.12
C ASP A 14 19.73 -14.94 0.18
N THR A 15 19.35 -15.39 1.37
CA THR A 15 18.65 -16.67 1.61
C THR A 15 17.14 -16.55 1.72
N THR A 16 16.57 -15.38 1.46
CA THR A 16 15.14 -15.15 1.62
C THR A 16 14.59 -14.27 0.51
N THR A 17 13.29 -14.30 0.32
CA THR A 17 12.57 -13.47 -0.65
C THR A 17 11.83 -12.32 0.05
N PRO A 18 11.41 -11.25 -0.67
CA PRO A 18 10.55 -10.22 -0.08
C PRO A 18 9.30 -10.80 0.58
N VAL A 19 8.64 -11.78 -0.05
CA VAL A 19 7.52 -12.53 0.51
C VAL A 19 7.89 -13.25 1.81
N GLY A 20 9.05 -13.91 1.84
CA GLY A 20 9.55 -14.61 3.03
C GLY A 20 9.85 -13.66 4.20
N LEU A 21 10.38 -12.47 3.91
CA LEU A 21 10.58 -11.41 4.91
C LEU A 21 9.24 -10.89 5.43
N TYR A 22 8.32 -10.56 4.53
CA TYR A 22 7.00 -10.07 4.92
C TYR A 22 6.25 -11.06 5.81
N LEU A 23 6.25 -12.35 5.50
CA LEU A 23 5.65 -13.40 6.31
C LEU A 23 6.20 -13.45 7.75
N ARG A 24 7.48 -13.16 7.96
CA ARG A 24 8.10 -13.14 9.30
C ARG A 24 7.74 -11.89 10.10
N ILE A 25 7.38 -10.81 9.42
CA ILE A 25 7.20 -9.46 9.97
C ILE A 25 5.72 -9.19 10.30
N ARG A 26 4.82 -9.55 9.42
CA ARG A 26 3.41 -9.15 9.44
C ARG A 26 2.65 -9.50 10.73
N ASP A 27 2.95 -10.65 11.34
CA ASP A 27 2.27 -11.08 12.58
C ASP A 27 2.70 -10.24 13.80
N ARG A 28 3.82 -9.52 13.69
CA ARG A 28 4.31 -8.63 14.74
C ARG A 28 3.82 -7.20 14.56
N PHE A 29 3.60 -6.76 13.33
CA PHE A 29 3.20 -5.40 12.98
C PHE A 29 1.84 -5.45 12.27
N ALA A 30 0.80 -4.97 12.97
CA ALA A 30 -0.60 -5.06 12.51
C ALA A 30 -0.89 -4.23 11.24
N GLN A 31 -0.05 -3.26 10.95
CA GLN A 31 -0.14 -2.43 9.75
C GLN A 31 1.20 -2.45 9.05
N ALA A 32 1.21 -3.05 7.87
CA ALA A 32 2.43 -3.25 7.10
C ALA A 32 2.11 -3.30 5.61
N CYS A 33 3.12 -3.07 4.77
CA CYS A 33 2.97 -3.22 3.34
C CYS A 33 4.16 -3.98 2.73
N LEU A 34 3.90 -4.60 1.58
CA LEU A 34 4.88 -5.18 0.69
C LEU A 34 4.65 -4.60 -0.72
N LEU A 35 5.67 -3.94 -1.25
CA LEU A 35 5.72 -3.49 -2.64
C LEU A 35 6.83 -4.25 -3.34
N GLU A 36 6.53 -4.92 -4.46
CA GLU A 36 7.52 -5.69 -5.20
C GLU A 36 7.60 -5.21 -6.66
N SER A 37 8.83 -5.07 -7.16
CA SER A 37 9.06 -5.03 -8.59
C SER A 37 9.47 -6.42 -9.06
N SER A 38 8.73 -7.00 -10.01
CA SER A 38 9.06 -8.30 -10.59
C SER A 38 9.86 -8.19 -11.89
N ASP A 39 10.22 -6.99 -12.32
CA ASP A 39 11.01 -6.78 -13.53
C ASP A 39 12.50 -7.08 -13.25
N TYR A 40 12.83 -8.38 -13.24
CA TYR A 40 14.19 -8.89 -12.99
C TYR A 40 15.13 -8.75 -14.20
N HIS A 41 14.73 -8.09 -15.26
CA HIS A 41 15.53 -8.00 -16.50
C HIS A 41 16.65 -6.98 -16.45
N GLY A 42 17.37 -6.90 -15.29
CA GLY A 42 18.65 -6.19 -15.21
C GLY A 42 18.54 -4.67 -15.31
N GLN A 43 17.40 -4.10 -15.01
CA GLN A 43 17.23 -2.65 -14.96
C GLN A 43 17.69 -2.12 -13.60
N GLU A 44 18.51 -1.09 -13.63
CA GLU A 44 18.75 -0.23 -12.47
C GLU A 44 17.39 0.26 -11.93
N ASN A 45 17.24 0.32 -10.60
CA ASN A 45 16.02 0.72 -9.89
C ASN A 45 14.92 -0.35 -9.74
N SER A 46 15.26 -1.64 -9.75
CA SER A 46 14.36 -2.72 -9.34
C SER A 46 14.42 -2.92 -7.83
N PHE A 47 13.42 -2.40 -7.11
CA PHE A 47 13.37 -2.45 -5.64
C PHE A 47 12.12 -3.16 -5.15
N SER A 48 12.25 -3.83 -3.99
CA SER A 48 11.10 -4.17 -3.13
C SER A 48 11.17 -3.40 -1.83
N PHE A 49 10.00 -3.01 -1.33
CA PHE A 49 9.86 -2.28 -0.07
C PHE A 49 8.94 -3.04 0.88
N ILE A 50 9.34 -3.11 2.15
CA ILE A 50 8.47 -3.58 3.23
C ILE A 50 8.40 -2.46 4.27
N GLY A 51 7.22 -1.85 4.40
CA GLY A 51 6.95 -0.83 5.42
C GLY A 51 6.21 -1.44 6.59
N MET A 52 6.53 -1.01 7.83
CA MET A 52 5.90 -1.48 9.05
C MET A 52 5.98 -0.46 10.18
N ASP A 53 5.07 -0.57 11.16
CA ASP A 53 4.95 0.33 12.32
C ASP A 53 4.70 1.80 11.91
N PRO A 54 3.47 2.16 11.48
CA PRO A 54 3.16 3.53 11.08
C PRO A 54 3.34 4.52 12.24
N ILE A 55 4.13 5.57 12.01
CA ILE A 55 4.30 6.70 12.96
C ILE A 55 3.42 7.88 12.61
N ALA A 56 2.92 7.95 11.39
CA ALA A 56 1.96 8.97 10.98
C ALA A 56 1.01 8.39 9.93
N SER A 57 -0.21 8.93 9.86
CA SER A 57 -1.18 8.49 8.87
C SER A 57 -2.07 9.63 8.39
N PHE A 58 -2.50 9.53 7.14
CA PHE A 58 -3.47 10.41 6.49
C PHE A 58 -4.61 9.58 5.94
N TYR A 59 -5.82 9.88 6.36
CA TYR A 59 -7.03 9.14 6.04
C TYR A 59 -8.13 10.08 5.56
N VAL A 60 -8.83 9.71 4.50
CA VAL A 60 -10.01 10.43 3.99
C VAL A 60 -11.13 9.44 3.72
N LYS A 61 -12.32 9.72 4.21
CA LYS A 61 -13.57 9.05 3.86
C LYS A 61 -14.73 10.05 3.91
N ASP A 62 -15.57 10.06 2.89
CA ASP A 62 -16.79 10.86 2.81
C ASP A 62 -16.57 12.35 3.18
N HIS A 63 -15.49 12.94 2.65
CA HIS A 63 -15.00 14.29 2.96
C HIS A 63 -14.43 14.49 4.37
N ASP A 64 -14.48 13.51 5.25
CA ASP A 64 -13.84 13.60 6.57
C ASP A 64 -12.34 13.22 6.44
N VAL A 65 -11.49 14.09 6.99
CA VAL A 65 -10.04 13.89 7.04
C VAL A 65 -9.64 13.54 8.46
N LYS A 66 -8.82 12.51 8.62
CA LYS A 66 -8.16 12.19 9.89
C LYS A 66 -6.66 12.07 9.66
N THR A 67 -5.88 12.69 10.53
CA THR A 67 -4.42 12.57 10.52
C THR A 67 -3.93 12.12 11.87
N MET A 68 -2.88 11.31 11.87
CA MET A 68 -2.12 10.94 13.06
C MET A 68 -0.69 11.44 12.89
N THR A 69 -0.14 12.08 13.91
CA THR A 69 1.24 12.58 13.93
C THR A 69 2.18 11.63 14.67
N PRO A 70 3.50 11.77 14.55
CA PRO A 70 4.47 10.93 15.26
C PRO A 70 4.36 10.97 16.79
N GLU A 71 3.73 11.99 17.34
CA GLU A 71 3.42 12.12 18.77
C GLU A 71 2.16 11.33 19.19
N GLY A 72 1.51 10.66 18.23
CA GLY A 72 0.25 9.94 18.44
C GLY A 72 -0.97 10.86 18.52
N LYS A 73 -0.83 12.15 18.22
CA LYS A 73 -1.96 13.08 18.18
C LYS A 73 -2.81 12.80 16.96
N VAL A 74 -4.10 12.58 17.16
CA VAL A 74 -5.09 12.43 16.10
C VAL A 74 -5.85 13.73 15.92
N GLU A 75 -5.86 14.25 14.71
CA GLU A 75 -6.65 15.42 14.32
C GLU A 75 -7.71 14.99 13.31
N SER A 76 -8.90 15.56 13.43
CA SER A 76 -10.00 15.35 12.50
C SER A 76 -10.48 16.68 11.93
N GLY A 77 -10.78 16.66 10.65
CA GLY A 77 -11.28 17.81 9.92
C GLY A 77 -12.20 17.39 8.79
N ARG A 78 -12.66 18.33 8.01
CA ARG A 78 -13.48 18.07 6.83
C ARG A 78 -12.94 18.82 5.63
N ILE A 79 -12.97 18.18 4.47
CA ILE A 79 -12.63 18.81 3.19
C ILE A 79 -13.76 19.80 2.84
N ASN A 80 -13.48 21.08 3.04
CA ASN A 80 -14.41 22.17 2.74
C ASN A 80 -13.71 23.16 1.80
N GLY A 81 -14.01 23.08 0.52
CA GLY A 81 -13.50 24.04 -0.48
C GLY A 81 -11.99 23.93 -0.80
N GLN A 82 -11.24 23.14 -0.05
CA GLN A 82 -9.86 22.75 -0.37
C GLN A 82 -9.86 21.35 -0.96
N SER A 83 -8.96 21.09 -1.89
CA SER A 83 -8.82 19.75 -2.43
C SER A 83 -8.17 18.80 -1.40
N ALA A 84 -8.49 17.51 -1.46
CA ALA A 84 -7.80 16.51 -0.63
C ALA A 84 -6.28 16.52 -0.88
N MET A 85 -5.85 16.92 -2.09
CA MET A 85 -4.44 17.06 -2.42
C MET A 85 -3.75 18.16 -1.61
N GLU A 86 -4.45 19.29 -1.36
CA GLU A 86 -3.90 20.36 -0.50
C GLU A 86 -3.75 19.88 0.94
N HIS A 87 -4.73 19.12 1.46
CA HIS A 87 -4.63 18.50 2.78
C HIS A 87 -3.49 17.49 2.84
N LEU A 88 -3.35 16.60 1.85
CA LEU A 88 -2.27 15.61 1.77
C LEU A 88 -0.90 16.30 1.64
N THR A 89 -0.80 17.33 0.82
CA THR A 89 0.42 18.11 0.64
C THR A 89 0.80 18.82 1.93
N SER A 90 -0.16 19.45 2.60
CA SER A 90 0.04 20.10 3.89
C SER A 90 0.48 19.10 4.95
N PHE A 91 -0.13 17.91 4.99
CA PHE A 91 0.26 16.83 5.88
C PHE A 91 1.70 16.36 5.58
N LYS A 92 2.03 16.07 4.33
CA LYS A 92 3.38 15.67 3.92
C LYS A 92 4.43 16.72 4.30
N ASN A 93 4.13 18.01 4.11
CA ASN A 93 5.04 19.11 4.39
C ASN A 93 5.26 19.35 5.90
N GLN A 94 4.54 18.65 6.78
CA GLN A 94 4.82 18.67 8.21
C GLN A 94 6.08 17.87 8.57
N PHE A 95 6.56 17.00 7.68
CA PHE A 95 7.69 16.10 7.94
C PHE A 95 8.92 16.53 7.15
N GLU A 96 10.02 16.71 7.85
CA GLU A 96 11.34 16.96 7.29
C GLU A 96 12.28 15.82 7.68
N LEU A 97 12.75 15.07 6.71
CA LEU A 97 13.79 14.07 6.94
C LEU A 97 15.15 14.76 7.01
N ILE A 98 15.84 14.56 8.12
CA ILE A 98 17.19 15.06 8.35
C ILE A 98 18.19 13.89 8.38
N ASN A 99 19.48 14.17 8.20
CA ASN A 99 20.57 13.17 8.11
C ASN A 99 20.36 12.13 6.99
N THR A 100 19.76 12.56 5.89
CA THR A 100 19.68 11.74 4.67
C THR A 100 20.99 11.89 3.91
N ASP A 101 21.66 10.77 3.66
CA ASP A 101 22.77 10.70 2.72
C ASP A 101 22.20 10.64 1.30
N GLU A 102 22.79 11.35 0.34
CA GLU A 102 22.33 11.34 -1.05
C GLU A 102 22.36 9.95 -1.71
N ALA A 103 23.16 9.05 -1.14
CA ALA A 103 23.25 7.65 -1.60
C ALA A 103 22.09 6.77 -1.12
N LEU A 104 21.20 7.27 -0.26
CA LEU A 104 20.11 6.47 0.30
C LEU A 104 18.95 6.31 -0.69
N HIS A 105 18.28 5.17 -0.56
CA HIS A 105 17.08 4.88 -1.32
C HIS A 105 15.91 5.81 -0.93
N PRO A 106 14.91 5.99 -1.80
CA PRO A 106 13.75 6.85 -1.51
C PRO A 106 12.85 6.21 -0.43
N ILE A 107 13.14 6.47 0.85
CA ILE A 107 12.40 5.94 2.00
C ILE A 107 11.42 6.93 2.61
N GLY A 108 11.57 8.21 2.29
CA GLY A 108 10.83 9.33 2.87
C GLY A 108 9.46 9.58 2.26
N GLY A 109 8.80 8.55 1.76
CA GLY A 109 7.49 8.65 1.13
C GLY A 109 6.34 8.28 2.06
N LEU A 110 5.13 8.67 1.64
CA LEU A 110 3.89 8.13 2.17
C LEU A 110 3.51 6.88 1.38
N PHE A 111 3.22 5.80 2.08
CA PHE A 111 2.82 4.52 1.51
C PHE A 111 1.32 4.32 1.68
N GLY A 112 0.59 4.10 0.60
CA GLY A 112 -0.85 3.94 0.69
C GLY A 112 -1.55 3.98 -0.66
N PHE A 113 -2.83 4.31 -0.65
CA PHE A 113 -3.65 4.35 -1.85
C PHE A 113 -4.62 5.54 -1.87
N SER A 114 -5.02 5.91 -3.07
CA SER A 114 -6.24 6.67 -3.36
C SER A 114 -7.18 5.77 -4.14
N GLY A 115 -8.41 5.61 -3.68
CA GLY A 115 -9.46 4.90 -4.39
C GLY A 115 -9.90 5.65 -5.65
N TYR A 116 -10.64 4.97 -6.53
CA TYR A 116 -11.14 5.57 -7.76
C TYR A 116 -12.01 6.80 -7.48
N ASP A 117 -12.89 6.72 -6.50
CA ASP A 117 -13.83 7.80 -6.15
C ASP A 117 -13.15 9.02 -5.51
N ALA A 118 -11.88 8.89 -5.09
CA ALA A 118 -11.09 10.03 -4.63
C ALA A 118 -10.92 11.12 -5.70
N VAL A 119 -11.18 10.80 -6.98
CA VAL A 119 -11.17 11.78 -8.08
C VAL A 119 -12.10 12.96 -7.80
N ARG A 120 -13.19 12.77 -7.05
CA ARG A 120 -14.11 13.84 -6.61
C ARG A 120 -13.42 14.95 -5.81
N TYR A 121 -12.26 14.67 -5.22
CA TYR A 121 -11.48 15.62 -4.44
C TYR A 121 -10.44 16.39 -5.27
N PHE A 122 -10.20 15.97 -6.52
CA PHE A 122 -9.17 16.53 -7.38
C PHE A 122 -9.75 17.27 -8.59
N GLU A 123 -10.90 16.79 -9.07
CA GLU A 123 -11.54 17.27 -10.28
C GLU A 123 -12.95 17.75 -10.01
N ASN A 124 -13.39 18.73 -10.80
CA ASN A 124 -14.77 19.22 -10.72
C ASN A 124 -15.71 18.33 -11.55
N ILE A 125 -15.90 17.11 -11.10
CA ILE A 125 -16.78 16.11 -11.71
C ILE A 125 -17.78 15.59 -10.69
N ALA A 126 -19.00 15.29 -11.15
CA ALA A 126 -19.98 14.59 -10.33
C ALA A 126 -19.66 13.08 -10.39
N VAL A 127 -19.32 12.51 -9.24
CA VAL A 127 -19.23 11.06 -9.07
C VAL A 127 -20.55 10.60 -8.48
N GLU A 128 -21.20 9.64 -9.12
CA GLU A 128 -22.44 9.04 -8.59
C GLU A 128 -22.12 8.31 -7.28
N GLU A 129 -22.93 8.56 -6.27
CA GLU A 129 -22.83 7.87 -5.00
C GLU A 129 -23.36 6.44 -5.18
N ASN A 130 -22.48 5.47 -5.11
CA ASN A 130 -22.84 4.07 -5.03
C ASN A 130 -22.84 3.61 -3.57
N PRO A 131 -23.73 2.65 -3.20
CA PRO A 131 -23.67 2.06 -1.86
C PRO A 131 -22.28 1.51 -1.55
N ASP A 132 -21.65 2.03 -0.48
CA ASP A 132 -20.34 1.56 -0.02
C ASP A 132 -20.54 0.48 1.06
N GLU A 133 -20.69 -0.77 0.61
CA GLU A 133 -20.86 -1.91 1.50
C GLU A 133 -19.55 -2.31 2.24
N LEU A 134 -18.39 -1.89 1.72
CA LEU A 134 -17.09 -2.31 2.25
C LEU A 134 -16.48 -1.31 3.22
N GLU A 135 -17.04 -0.09 3.26
CA GLU A 135 -16.55 1.01 4.12
C GLU A 135 -15.04 1.30 3.97
N ILE A 136 -14.48 1.05 2.80
CA ILE A 136 -13.08 1.35 2.49
C ILE A 136 -12.89 2.86 2.36
N PRO A 137 -11.85 3.47 2.94
CA PRO A 137 -11.59 4.89 2.80
C PRO A 137 -11.26 5.29 1.36
N ASP A 138 -11.54 6.55 1.02
CA ASP A 138 -11.18 7.11 -0.28
C ASP A 138 -9.66 7.25 -0.45
N MET A 139 -8.96 7.56 0.66
CA MET A 139 -7.51 7.66 0.71
C MET A 139 -7.00 7.17 2.06
N TYR A 140 -5.90 6.39 2.06
CA TYR A 140 -5.24 6.00 3.29
C TYR A 140 -3.74 5.83 3.05
N TYR A 141 -2.93 6.66 3.74
CA TYR A 141 -1.48 6.71 3.63
C TYR A 141 -0.82 6.62 4.98
N PHE A 142 0.33 5.95 5.03
CA PHE A 142 1.19 5.80 6.19
C PHE A 142 2.59 6.38 5.96
N LEU A 143 3.18 6.92 7.00
CA LEU A 143 4.61 7.08 7.14
C LEU A 143 5.10 6.01 8.13
N PHE A 144 5.92 5.08 7.66
CA PHE A 144 6.39 3.96 8.46
C PHE A 144 7.65 4.30 9.26
N ARG A 145 7.75 3.72 10.47
CA ARG A 145 8.97 3.75 11.30
C ARG A 145 10.06 2.92 10.66
N TYR A 146 9.75 1.70 10.28
CA TYR A 146 10.71 0.79 9.67
C TYR A 146 10.38 0.57 8.21
N VAL A 147 11.42 0.64 7.38
CA VAL A 147 11.33 0.31 5.96
C VAL A 147 12.50 -0.60 5.61
N ILE A 148 12.21 -1.77 5.07
CA ILE A 148 13.22 -2.62 4.43
C ILE A 148 13.19 -2.31 2.94
N VAL A 149 14.36 -2.03 2.39
CA VAL A 149 14.57 -1.84 0.95
C VAL A 149 15.45 -2.98 0.45
N ILE A 150 15.00 -3.65 -0.59
CA ILE A 150 15.74 -4.72 -1.26
C ILE A 150 16.05 -4.23 -2.66
N ASP A 151 17.33 -4.01 -2.94
CA ASP A 151 17.85 -3.68 -4.27
C ASP A 151 18.16 -5.01 -4.99
N HIS A 152 17.28 -5.38 -5.91
CA HIS A 152 17.42 -6.64 -6.65
C HIS A 152 18.58 -6.63 -7.64
N PHE A 153 18.94 -5.45 -8.16
CA PHE A 153 20.04 -5.32 -9.11
C PHE A 153 21.40 -5.51 -8.42
N LYS A 154 21.58 -4.88 -7.24
CA LYS A 154 22.83 -4.97 -6.48
C LYS A 154 22.89 -6.17 -5.53
N ASN A 155 21.78 -6.90 -5.34
CA ASN A 155 21.64 -7.92 -4.28
C ASN A 155 21.97 -7.37 -2.89
N GLU A 156 21.52 -6.17 -2.61
CA GLU A 156 21.73 -5.50 -1.33
C GLU A 156 20.40 -5.21 -0.65
N SER A 157 20.39 -5.28 0.67
CA SER A 157 19.22 -4.97 1.45
C SER A 157 19.58 -4.08 2.63
N TYR A 158 18.66 -3.15 2.92
CA TYR A 158 18.84 -2.15 3.96
C TYR A 158 17.60 -2.07 4.83
N LEU A 159 17.82 -2.02 6.13
CA LEU A 159 16.80 -1.76 7.13
C LEU A 159 16.95 -0.32 7.62
N TYR A 160 15.90 0.47 7.44
CA TYR A 160 15.82 1.86 7.88
C TYR A 160 14.92 1.99 9.10
N GLU A 161 15.27 2.91 10.01
CA GLU A 161 14.41 3.39 11.08
C GLU A 161 14.25 4.90 10.94
N ILE A 162 12.99 5.37 10.90
CA ILE A 162 12.59 6.77 10.86
C ILE A 162 11.96 7.11 12.22
N PHE A 163 12.45 8.13 12.89
CA PHE A 163 11.99 8.51 14.22
C PHE A 163 12.12 10.02 14.46
N PRO A 164 11.28 10.62 15.35
CA PRO A 164 11.39 12.04 15.70
C PRO A 164 12.76 12.39 16.28
N GLN A 165 13.30 13.54 15.90
CA GLN A 165 14.62 14.00 16.34
C GLN A 165 14.77 14.08 17.87
N GLU A 166 13.67 14.39 18.56
CA GLU A 166 13.63 14.53 20.02
C GLU A 166 13.45 13.20 20.75
N SER A 167 13.32 12.10 20.00
CA SER A 167 13.12 10.75 20.53
C SER A 167 14.36 9.91 20.35
N GLU A 168 14.56 8.95 21.27
CA GLU A 168 15.56 7.92 21.08
C GLU A 168 15.07 6.88 20.05
N PRO A 169 15.95 6.35 19.19
CA PRO A 169 15.58 5.30 18.27
C PRO A 169 15.20 4.02 19.03
N HIS A 170 14.22 3.29 18.54
CA HIS A 170 13.85 1.99 19.08
C HIS A 170 14.91 0.92 18.77
N GLY A 171 15.72 1.17 17.71
CA GLY A 171 16.77 0.28 17.23
C GLY A 171 16.24 -0.89 16.42
N PHE A 172 17.14 -1.65 15.84
CA PHE A 172 16.81 -2.69 14.86
C PHE A 172 16.59 -4.08 15.45
N LYS A 173 16.93 -4.29 16.72
CA LYS A 173 16.98 -5.62 17.34
C LYS A 173 15.73 -6.46 17.15
N ILE A 174 14.54 -5.87 17.30
CA ILE A 174 13.27 -6.60 17.16
C ILE A 174 13.07 -7.03 15.70
N VAL A 175 13.31 -6.11 14.75
CA VAL A 175 13.15 -6.38 13.33
C VAL A 175 14.18 -7.40 12.85
N GLU A 176 15.43 -7.30 13.29
CA GLU A 176 16.49 -8.26 12.99
C GLU A 176 16.14 -9.68 13.45
N GLN A 177 15.62 -9.81 14.67
CA GLN A 177 15.17 -11.10 15.19
C GLN A 177 14.09 -11.76 14.31
N LEU A 178 13.23 -10.95 13.69
CA LEU A 178 12.22 -11.44 12.75
C LEU A 178 12.85 -11.80 11.41
N ILE A 179 13.70 -10.93 10.86
CA ILE A 179 14.40 -11.14 9.58
C ILE A 179 15.17 -12.46 9.59
N TYR A 180 15.95 -12.71 10.65
CA TYR A 180 16.81 -13.90 10.77
C TYR A 180 16.11 -15.10 11.45
N SER A 181 14.80 -14.99 11.70
CA SER A 181 14.02 -16.11 12.22
C SER A 181 14.03 -17.29 11.23
N THR A 182 14.23 -18.48 11.73
CA THR A 182 14.08 -19.72 10.95
C THR A 182 12.61 -20.13 10.80
N LYS A 183 11.71 -19.54 11.62
CA LYS A 183 10.28 -19.81 11.54
C LYS A 183 9.65 -18.96 10.45
N LEU A 184 8.95 -19.62 9.54
CA LEU A 184 8.14 -18.97 8.52
C LEU A 184 6.67 -19.23 8.87
N PRO A 185 5.93 -18.23 9.38
CA PRO A 185 4.50 -18.40 9.65
C PRO A 185 3.77 -18.65 8.32
N ALA A 186 3.18 -19.82 8.20
CA ALA A 186 2.36 -20.21 7.06
C ALA A 186 1.06 -20.79 7.59
N PHE A 187 -0.04 -20.21 7.16
CA PHE A 187 -1.38 -20.65 7.54
C PHE A 187 -2.12 -21.16 6.30
N SER A 188 -3.11 -22.03 6.53
CA SER A 188 -3.94 -22.53 5.45
C SER A 188 -4.86 -21.44 4.90
N PHE A 189 -5.30 -21.64 3.66
CA PHE A 189 -6.33 -20.84 3.00
C PHE A 189 -7.31 -21.79 2.33
N GLU A 190 -8.61 -21.54 2.49
CA GLU A 190 -9.67 -22.34 1.91
C GLU A 190 -10.82 -21.45 1.45
N VAL A 191 -11.23 -21.61 0.20
CA VAL A 191 -12.44 -20.97 -0.34
C VAL A 191 -13.66 -21.64 0.27
N GLN A 192 -14.57 -20.85 0.82
CA GLN A 192 -15.81 -21.32 1.43
C GLN A 192 -17.02 -20.91 0.59
N GLY A 193 -17.67 -21.88 -0.04
CA GLY A 193 -18.88 -21.63 -0.83
C GLY A 193 -18.59 -21.21 -2.28
N GLY A 194 -19.58 -20.60 -2.91
CA GLY A 194 -19.52 -20.16 -4.30
C GLY A 194 -19.16 -18.68 -4.44
N GLU A 195 -18.64 -18.34 -5.60
CA GLU A 195 -18.44 -16.96 -6.02
C GLU A 195 -19.79 -16.29 -6.31
N SER A 196 -19.94 -15.04 -5.92
CA SER A 196 -21.09 -14.19 -6.25
C SER A 196 -20.64 -12.90 -6.93
N THR A 197 -21.51 -12.29 -7.69
CA THR A 197 -21.25 -11.03 -8.39
C THR A 197 -22.52 -10.19 -8.45
N HIS A 198 -22.35 -8.85 -8.49
CA HIS A 198 -23.44 -7.91 -8.59
C HIS A 198 -23.98 -7.72 -10.02
N LEU A 199 -23.27 -8.23 -11.04
CA LEU A 199 -23.66 -8.17 -12.45
C LEU A 199 -23.62 -9.59 -13.06
N SER A 200 -24.67 -9.97 -13.76
CA SER A 200 -24.65 -11.17 -14.61
C SER A 200 -23.71 -11.00 -15.80
N ASP A 201 -23.39 -12.10 -16.48
CA ASP A 201 -22.55 -12.06 -17.69
C ASP A 201 -23.20 -11.22 -18.79
N ASP A 202 -24.51 -11.36 -18.99
CA ASP A 202 -25.24 -10.62 -20.03
C ASP A 202 -25.26 -9.11 -19.75
N GLU A 203 -25.45 -8.70 -18.49
CA GLU A 203 -25.38 -7.30 -18.08
C GLU A 203 -23.99 -6.74 -18.29
N PHE A 204 -22.95 -7.45 -17.90
CA PHE A 204 -21.57 -7.01 -18.11
C PHE A 204 -21.22 -6.90 -19.60
N LEU A 205 -21.64 -7.87 -20.42
CA LEU A 205 -21.44 -7.82 -21.87
C LEU A 205 -22.18 -6.64 -22.52
N ALA A 206 -23.36 -6.28 -22.02
CA ALA A 206 -24.06 -5.09 -22.48
C ALA A 206 -23.28 -3.79 -22.17
N ILE A 207 -22.73 -3.68 -20.97
CA ILE A 207 -21.87 -2.56 -20.56
C ILE A 207 -20.61 -2.52 -21.44
N LEU A 208 -19.97 -3.66 -21.70
CA LEU A 208 -18.79 -3.78 -22.56
C LEU A 208 -19.09 -3.26 -23.99
N LYS A 209 -20.19 -3.70 -24.60
CA LYS A 209 -20.61 -3.22 -25.92
C LYS A 209 -20.87 -1.71 -25.94
N LYS A 210 -21.44 -1.15 -24.87
CA LYS A 210 -21.64 0.29 -24.73
C LYS A 210 -20.30 1.03 -24.65
N GLY A 211 -19.34 0.51 -23.86
CA GLY A 211 -17.99 1.05 -23.76
C GLY A 211 -17.25 1.05 -25.10
N GLN A 212 -17.27 -0.07 -25.82
CA GLN A 212 -16.69 -0.17 -27.16
C GLN A 212 -17.24 0.90 -28.11
N LYS A 213 -18.56 1.13 -28.13
CA LYS A 213 -19.17 2.19 -28.96
C LYS A 213 -18.65 3.57 -28.62
N ARG A 214 -18.37 3.87 -27.33
CA ARG A 214 -17.79 5.15 -26.91
C ARG A 214 -16.36 5.34 -27.43
N CYS A 215 -15.54 4.28 -27.37
CA CYS A 215 -14.19 4.30 -27.95
C CYS A 215 -14.24 4.50 -29.48
N PHE A 216 -15.08 3.76 -30.19
CA PHE A 216 -15.22 3.89 -31.66
C PHE A 216 -15.70 5.29 -32.10
N ARG A 217 -16.51 5.95 -31.29
CA ARG A 217 -16.94 7.33 -31.55
C ARG A 217 -15.89 8.39 -31.24
N GLY A 218 -14.80 8.01 -30.55
CA GLY A 218 -13.77 8.93 -30.11
C GLY A 218 -14.15 9.72 -28.85
N ASP A 219 -15.20 9.30 -28.11
CA ASP A 219 -15.59 9.93 -26.86
C ASP A 219 -14.48 9.75 -25.78
N VAL A 220 -13.75 8.62 -25.85
CA VAL A 220 -12.61 8.26 -24.99
C VAL A 220 -11.58 7.47 -25.78
N PHE A 221 -10.29 7.54 -25.40
CA PHE A 221 -9.23 6.70 -25.97
C PHE A 221 -9.24 5.29 -25.39
N GLN A 222 -9.51 5.20 -24.10
CA GLN A 222 -9.54 3.97 -23.33
C GLN A 222 -10.63 4.07 -22.26
N ILE A 223 -11.27 2.97 -21.97
CA ILE A 223 -12.20 2.84 -20.85
C ILE A 223 -11.90 1.54 -20.11
N VAL A 224 -11.84 1.60 -18.79
CA VAL A 224 -11.68 0.43 -17.91
C VAL A 224 -13.05 0.13 -17.30
N LEU A 225 -13.58 -1.04 -17.60
CA LEU A 225 -14.83 -1.54 -17.04
C LEU A 225 -14.51 -2.58 -15.99
N SER A 226 -15.15 -2.48 -14.82
CA SER A 226 -14.91 -3.39 -13.72
C SER A 226 -16.18 -4.17 -13.36
N ARG A 227 -15.96 -5.37 -12.81
CA ARG A 227 -17.00 -6.23 -12.24
C ARG A 227 -16.50 -6.77 -10.91
N ARG A 228 -17.31 -6.65 -9.87
CA ARG A 228 -16.97 -7.15 -8.54
C ARG A 228 -17.38 -8.61 -8.42
N TYR A 229 -16.48 -9.40 -7.88
CA TYR A 229 -16.72 -10.77 -7.44
C TYR A 229 -16.49 -10.85 -5.93
N ASN A 230 -17.35 -11.58 -5.24
CA ASN A 230 -17.26 -11.83 -3.82
C ASN A 230 -17.11 -13.32 -3.58
N THR A 231 -16.11 -13.73 -2.83
CA THR A 231 -15.82 -15.12 -2.54
C THR A 231 -15.54 -15.25 -1.04
N PRO A 232 -16.39 -15.94 -0.28
CA PRO A 232 -16.10 -16.26 1.12
C PRO A 232 -14.88 -17.16 1.23
N PHE A 233 -14.06 -16.94 2.24
CA PHE A 233 -12.88 -17.76 2.49
C PHE A 233 -12.63 -17.90 4.01
N ALA A 234 -11.80 -18.88 4.38
CA ALA A 234 -11.24 -19.03 5.72
C ALA A 234 -9.72 -19.15 5.63
N GLY A 235 -9.04 -18.65 6.66
CA GLY A 235 -7.59 -18.73 6.76
C GLY A 235 -6.88 -17.46 6.29
N ASP A 236 -5.71 -17.64 5.69
CA ASP A 236 -4.75 -16.59 5.42
C ASP A 236 -4.88 -16.02 4.00
N GLU A 237 -5.45 -14.84 3.88
CA GLU A 237 -5.66 -14.12 2.61
C GLU A 237 -4.34 -13.78 1.88
N PHE A 238 -3.21 -13.73 2.57
CA PHE A 238 -1.92 -13.51 1.92
C PHE A 238 -1.56 -14.60 0.90
N ASN A 239 -2.13 -15.80 1.06
CA ASN A 239 -1.98 -16.87 0.06
C ASN A 239 -2.63 -16.51 -1.28
N VAL A 240 -3.70 -15.70 -1.28
CA VAL A 240 -4.31 -15.19 -2.52
C VAL A 240 -3.34 -14.25 -3.24
N TYR A 241 -2.70 -13.33 -2.51
CA TYR A 241 -1.66 -12.48 -3.08
C TYR A 241 -0.50 -13.30 -3.68
N ARG A 242 -0.03 -14.33 -2.95
CA ARG A 242 1.04 -15.22 -3.43
C ARG A 242 0.65 -15.97 -4.71
N ALA A 243 -0.61 -16.42 -4.81
CA ALA A 243 -1.14 -17.03 -6.02
C ALA A 243 -1.24 -16.02 -7.16
N LEU A 244 -1.82 -14.83 -6.92
CA LEU A 244 -1.92 -13.74 -7.89
C LEU A 244 -0.54 -13.39 -8.46
N ARG A 245 0.45 -13.25 -7.62
CA ARG A 245 1.83 -12.95 -7.97
C ARG A 245 2.44 -13.98 -8.95
N SER A 246 2.05 -15.25 -8.82
CA SER A 246 2.55 -16.32 -9.71
C SER A 246 1.77 -16.42 -11.03
N ILE A 247 0.50 -16.04 -11.02
CA ILE A 247 -0.38 -16.13 -12.21
C ILE A 247 -0.22 -14.90 -13.10
N ASN A 248 -0.09 -13.72 -12.48
CA ASN A 248 0.03 -12.45 -13.18
C ASN A 248 1.24 -11.66 -12.64
N PRO A 249 2.47 -12.06 -12.98
CA PRO A 249 3.66 -11.30 -12.60
C PRO A 249 3.65 -9.93 -13.28
N SER A 250 3.96 -8.90 -12.51
CA SER A 250 3.94 -7.51 -12.97
C SER A 250 5.05 -6.72 -12.25
N PRO A 251 5.60 -5.66 -12.86
CA PRO A 251 6.57 -4.81 -12.19
C PRO A 251 5.98 -4.03 -11.00
N TYR A 252 4.66 -4.03 -10.83
CA TYR A 252 3.96 -3.30 -9.77
C TYR A 252 3.03 -4.22 -8.98
N LEU A 253 3.63 -5.08 -8.17
CA LEU A 253 2.92 -5.93 -7.22
C LEU A 253 2.86 -5.23 -5.86
N PHE A 254 1.70 -5.26 -5.22
CA PHE A 254 1.53 -4.64 -3.93
C PHE A 254 0.61 -5.43 -3.01
N TYR A 255 0.90 -5.37 -1.72
CA TYR A 255 0.05 -5.86 -0.64
C TYR A 255 0.10 -4.87 0.52
N PHE A 256 -1.05 -4.38 0.96
CA PHE A 256 -1.20 -3.51 2.11
C PHE A 256 -2.13 -4.16 3.13
N ASP A 257 -1.66 -4.25 4.37
CA ASP A 257 -2.47 -4.60 5.53
C ASP A 257 -2.81 -3.32 6.32
N TYR A 258 -4.10 -2.98 6.35
CA TYR A 258 -4.62 -1.84 7.12
C TYR A 258 -5.21 -2.28 8.46
N GLY A 259 -5.07 -3.55 8.83
CA GLY A 259 -5.62 -4.14 10.04
C GLY A 259 -7.00 -4.76 9.80
N ASN A 260 -8.01 -3.95 9.60
CA ASN A 260 -9.40 -4.38 9.38
C ASN A 260 -9.71 -4.81 7.93
N PHE A 261 -8.94 -4.35 6.97
CA PHE A 261 -9.02 -4.77 5.56
C PHE A 261 -7.62 -4.85 4.94
N LYS A 262 -7.51 -5.53 3.82
CA LYS A 262 -6.29 -5.64 3.02
C LYS A 262 -6.58 -5.25 1.58
N ILE A 263 -5.59 -4.61 0.94
CA ILE A 263 -5.64 -4.31 -0.49
C ILE A 263 -4.39 -4.88 -1.12
N PHE A 264 -4.55 -5.65 -2.19
CA PHE A 264 -3.44 -6.18 -2.94
C PHE A 264 -3.78 -6.31 -4.42
N GLY A 265 -2.75 -6.32 -5.25
CA GLY A 265 -2.94 -6.37 -6.68
C GLY A 265 -1.64 -6.59 -7.45
N SER A 266 -1.85 -6.77 -8.75
CA SER A 266 -0.82 -6.86 -9.78
C SER A 266 -1.23 -5.92 -10.91
N SER A 267 -0.44 -4.87 -11.14
CA SER A 267 -0.77 -3.80 -12.10
C SER A 267 0.31 -3.64 -13.17
#